data_52d7f68c85b711a0eced7c52b396fc15
#
_entry.id   52d7f68c85b711a0eced7c52b396fc15
#
_cell.length_a   1.000
_cell.length_b   1.000
_cell.length_c   1.000
_cell.angle_alpha   90.00
_cell.angle_beta   90.00
_cell.angle_gamma   90.00
#
_symmetry.space_group_name_H-M   'P 1'
#
loop_
_entity.id
_entity.type
_entity.pdbx_description
1 polymer ?
#
loop_
_entity_poly.entity_id
_entity_poly.type
_entity_poly.pdbx_seq_one_letter_code
_entity_poly.pdbx_strand_id
1 'polypeptide(L)'
;MVKEVLLMADNNMTTVDGMRAVELYYRVIRNISAGSCAFYQSQTRLNTPGLGTLMPENFRDVSEITQQCVNLFELELVQAIEGVNKFNERELNFGWVSVYMPAKFLRDISAERRLLEVCDRFQTATTSICFALSEKLFEETEPIVSENIAKLRRRGFHFMVTDFGSISSPIMKLSEFEVDYVMFSPEVTRYIGRDERSDSAVKSLIDFVSGLGAEPIGDGVSNIKQAETLFEFECNYCAGELAGKYMAERYVRRKADE
;
A
#
# COMPACT_ATOMS: atom_id res chain seq x y z
N MET A 1 3.00 3.52 -25.89
CA MET A 1 1.74 3.93 -25.22
C MET A 1 1.91 4.09 -23.72
N VAL A 2 2.05 3.04 -22.90
CA VAL A 2 2.36 3.20 -21.45
C VAL A 2 3.65 4.02 -21.24
N LYS A 3 4.66 3.81 -22.08
CA LYS A 3 5.92 4.57 -22.08
C LYS A 3 5.73 6.06 -22.39
N GLU A 4 4.78 6.42 -23.23
CA GLU A 4 4.47 7.83 -23.56
C GLU A 4 3.73 8.52 -22.41
N VAL A 5 2.80 7.82 -21.74
CA VAL A 5 2.10 8.35 -20.56
C VAL A 5 3.08 8.60 -19.41
N LEU A 6 4.04 7.69 -19.18
CA LEU A 6 5.07 7.85 -18.16
C LEU A 6 6.07 8.98 -18.52
N LEU A 7 6.35 9.22 -19.81
CA LEU A 7 7.14 10.37 -20.27
C LEU A 7 6.40 11.70 -20.14
N MET A 8 5.04 11.68 -20.26
CA MET A 8 4.21 12.87 -20.02
C MET A 8 4.05 13.18 -18.53
N ALA A 9 4.29 12.23 -17.65
CA ALA A 9 4.18 12.38 -16.21
C ALA A 9 5.34 13.15 -15.56
N ASP A 10 6.34 13.61 -16.32
CA ASP A 10 7.44 14.47 -15.83
C ASP A 10 6.98 15.84 -15.29
N ASN A 11 5.71 16.17 -15.48
CA ASN A 11 5.05 17.30 -14.83
C ASN A 11 3.85 16.80 -14.01
N ASN A 12 3.87 17.02 -12.72
CA ASN A 12 2.77 16.74 -11.76
C ASN A 12 1.42 17.40 -12.17
N MET A 13 1.42 18.16 -13.26
CA MET A 13 0.33 18.95 -13.83
C MET A 13 -0.16 18.43 -15.17
N THR A 14 0.39 17.32 -15.70
CA THR A 14 -0.06 16.79 -16.99
C THR A 14 -1.49 16.24 -16.84
N THR A 15 -2.43 16.86 -17.56
CA THR A 15 -3.82 16.42 -17.57
C THR A 15 -4.15 15.74 -18.91
N VAL A 16 -4.96 14.69 -18.83
CA VAL A 16 -5.57 13.99 -19.96
C VAL A 16 -7.08 14.12 -19.78
N ASP A 17 -7.76 14.71 -20.75
CA ASP A 17 -9.22 14.95 -20.71
C ASP A 17 -9.70 15.65 -19.41
N GLY A 18 -8.89 16.59 -18.88
CA GLY A 18 -9.17 17.33 -17.66
C GLY A 18 -8.87 16.59 -16.34
N MET A 19 -8.37 15.35 -16.41
CA MET A 19 -7.92 14.58 -15.25
C MET A 19 -6.38 14.56 -15.17
N ARG A 20 -5.81 14.40 -13.98
CA ARG A 20 -4.36 14.17 -13.86
C ARG A 20 -3.97 12.89 -14.59
N ALA A 21 -2.84 12.87 -15.29
CA ALA A 21 -2.35 11.66 -15.98
C ALA A 21 -2.07 10.52 -14.98
N VAL A 22 -1.55 10.87 -13.81
CA VAL A 22 -1.38 9.95 -12.67
C VAL A 22 -2.28 10.46 -11.54
N GLU A 23 -3.11 9.60 -10.98
CA GLU A 23 -4.03 9.97 -9.90
C GLU A 23 -4.07 8.87 -8.82
N LEU A 24 -4.02 9.27 -7.55
CA LEU A 24 -4.18 8.35 -6.43
C LEU A 24 -5.63 8.33 -5.95
N TYR A 25 -6.14 7.12 -5.78
CA TYR A 25 -7.39 6.82 -5.11
C TYR A 25 -7.10 6.17 -3.77
N TYR A 26 -7.97 6.36 -2.78
CA TYR A 26 -7.75 5.92 -1.42
C TYR A 26 -8.89 5.06 -0.92
N ARG A 27 -8.57 4.00 -0.17
CA ARG A 27 -9.56 3.23 0.59
C ARG A 27 -9.13 3.12 2.05
N VAL A 28 -10.09 2.88 2.91
CA VAL A 28 -9.87 2.68 4.35
C VAL A 28 -9.30 1.29 4.60
N ILE A 29 -8.27 1.21 5.44
CA ILE A 29 -7.94 0.04 6.24
C ILE A 29 -8.56 0.28 7.61
N ARG A 30 -9.47 -0.59 8.01
CA ARG A 30 -10.26 -0.45 9.22
C ARG A 30 -9.61 -1.18 10.39
N ASN A 31 -9.62 -0.57 11.58
CA ASN A 31 -9.44 -1.30 12.82
C ASN A 31 -10.75 -2.04 13.11
N ILE A 32 -10.69 -3.36 13.26
CA ILE A 32 -11.88 -4.23 13.38
C ILE A 32 -12.61 -3.94 14.68
N SER A 33 -11.91 -3.91 15.82
CA SER A 33 -12.50 -3.71 17.13
C SER A 33 -13.10 -2.30 17.32
N ALA A 34 -12.38 -1.28 16.84
CA ALA A 34 -12.84 0.12 16.95
C ALA A 34 -13.90 0.49 15.90
N GLY A 35 -14.03 -0.30 14.82
CA GLY A 35 -14.91 -0.01 13.69
C GLY A 35 -14.56 1.29 12.94
N SER A 36 -13.38 1.87 13.20
CA SER A 36 -12.93 3.17 12.66
C SER A 36 -11.84 2.99 11.62
N CYS A 37 -11.53 4.07 10.88
CA CYS A 37 -10.35 4.15 10.03
C CYS A 37 -9.09 4.00 10.89
N ALA A 38 -8.20 3.09 10.52
CA ALA A 38 -6.85 3.01 11.07
C ALA A 38 -5.86 3.68 10.12
N PHE A 39 -5.94 3.35 8.84
CA PHE A 39 -5.01 3.78 7.80
C PHE A 39 -5.74 3.98 6.46
N TYR A 40 -5.07 4.66 5.53
CA TYR A 40 -5.53 4.76 4.15
C TYR A 40 -4.56 4.05 3.20
N GLN A 41 -5.09 3.15 2.38
CA GLN A 41 -4.34 2.55 1.28
C GLN A 41 -4.57 3.32 0.01
N SER A 42 -3.50 3.73 -0.69
CA SER A 42 -3.60 4.33 -2.01
C SER A 42 -3.55 3.30 -3.14
N GLN A 43 -4.17 3.63 -4.26
CA GLN A 43 -4.11 2.89 -5.51
C GLN A 43 -3.94 3.88 -6.66
N THR A 44 -2.95 3.65 -7.50
CA THR A 44 -2.67 4.50 -8.66
C THR A 44 -3.62 4.20 -9.80
N ARG A 45 -4.07 5.24 -10.47
CA ARG A 45 -4.77 5.18 -11.74
C ARG A 45 -4.02 6.01 -12.78
N LEU A 46 -3.82 5.44 -13.97
CA LEU A 46 -3.23 6.15 -15.09
C LEU A 46 -4.32 6.53 -16.08
N ASN A 47 -4.53 7.82 -16.25
CA ASN A 47 -5.47 8.32 -17.25
C ASN A 47 -4.73 8.48 -18.57
N THR A 48 -5.21 7.79 -19.61
CA THR A 48 -4.53 7.73 -20.92
C THR A 48 -5.44 8.19 -22.03
N PRO A 49 -4.91 8.96 -23.01
CA PRO A 49 -5.69 9.30 -24.19
C PRO A 49 -6.10 8.02 -24.94
N GLY A 50 -7.38 7.86 -25.21
CA GLY A 50 -7.91 6.78 -26.04
C GLY A 50 -8.07 5.40 -25.39
N LEU A 51 -7.42 5.12 -24.22
CA LEU A 51 -7.60 3.87 -23.47
C LEU A 51 -8.39 4.05 -22.17
N GLY A 52 -8.67 5.32 -21.79
CA GLY A 52 -9.33 5.62 -20.54
C GLY A 52 -8.39 5.44 -19.33
N THR A 53 -8.97 5.07 -18.20
CA THR A 53 -8.24 4.87 -16.94
C THR A 53 -7.71 3.45 -16.82
N LEU A 54 -6.39 3.32 -16.69
CA LEU A 54 -5.72 2.05 -16.45
C LEU A 54 -5.56 1.81 -14.93
N MET A 55 -5.86 0.59 -14.51
CA MET A 55 -5.68 0.11 -13.14
C MET A 55 -4.28 -0.53 -12.96
N PRO A 56 -3.77 -0.68 -11.73
CA PRO A 56 -2.43 -1.19 -11.47
C PRO A 56 -2.10 -2.51 -12.20
N GLU A 57 -3.03 -3.44 -12.25
CA GLU A 57 -2.89 -4.72 -12.95
C GLU A 57 -2.62 -4.59 -14.46
N ASN A 58 -2.95 -3.43 -15.04
CA ASN A 58 -2.73 -3.18 -16.47
C ASN A 58 -1.36 -2.57 -16.78
N PHE A 59 -0.63 -2.06 -15.80
CA PHE A 59 0.62 -1.32 -16.06
C PHE A 59 1.78 -1.63 -15.10
N ARG A 60 1.54 -2.08 -13.85
CA ARG A 60 2.60 -2.25 -12.84
C ARG A 60 3.71 -3.18 -13.32
N ASP A 61 3.36 -4.37 -13.78
CA ASP A 61 4.34 -5.35 -14.23
C ASP A 61 5.21 -4.83 -15.37
N VAL A 62 4.60 -4.12 -16.32
CA VAL A 62 5.33 -3.51 -17.45
C VAL A 62 6.22 -2.37 -16.98
N SER A 63 5.76 -1.56 -16.03
CA SER A 63 6.54 -0.43 -15.51
C SER A 63 7.77 -0.89 -14.74
N GLU A 64 7.69 -1.98 -13.99
CA GLU A 64 8.79 -2.50 -13.16
C GLU A 64 9.95 -3.10 -13.96
N ILE A 65 9.73 -3.52 -15.21
CA ILE A 65 10.80 -3.95 -16.11
C ILE A 65 11.75 -2.78 -16.44
N THR A 66 11.27 -1.56 -16.39
CA THR A 66 12.00 -0.34 -16.77
C THR A 66 12.36 0.54 -15.57
N GLN A 67 13.22 1.54 -15.78
CA GLN A 67 13.50 2.57 -14.77
C GLN A 67 12.30 3.51 -14.54
N GLN A 68 11.30 3.47 -15.40
CA GLN A 68 10.12 4.34 -15.28
C GLN A 68 9.25 4.05 -14.04
N CYS A 69 9.37 2.85 -13.44
CA CYS A 69 8.72 2.56 -12.16
C CYS A 69 9.18 3.52 -11.04
N VAL A 70 10.44 3.91 -11.04
CA VAL A 70 11.00 4.86 -10.05
C VAL A 70 10.44 6.26 -10.27
N ASN A 71 10.39 6.72 -11.52
CA ASN A 71 9.82 8.03 -11.84
C ASN A 71 8.32 8.09 -11.49
N LEU A 72 7.58 7.01 -11.79
CA LEU A 72 6.17 6.92 -11.42
C LEU A 72 5.99 6.95 -9.90
N PHE A 73 6.81 6.20 -9.16
CA PHE A 73 6.78 6.20 -7.70
C PHE A 73 7.02 7.59 -7.12
N GLU A 74 7.94 8.38 -7.66
CA GLU A 74 8.18 9.74 -7.18
C GLU A 74 6.96 10.66 -7.35
N LEU A 75 6.23 10.52 -8.46
CA LEU A 75 4.97 11.23 -8.66
C LEU A 75 3.87 10.76 -7.70
N GLU A 76 3.77 9.45 -7.48
CA GLU A 76 2.82 8.86 -6.53
C GLU A 76 3.13 9.30 -5.10
N LEU A 77 4.41 9.34 -4.71
CA LEU A 77 4.85 9.80 -3.40
C LEU A 77 4.42 11.25 -3.13
N VAL A 78 4.66 12.15 -4.07
CA VAL A 78 4.24 13.56 -3.94
C VAL A 78 2.72 13.65 -3.77
N GLN A 79 1.94 12.91 -4.55
CA GLN A 79 0.48 12.91 -4.40
C GLN A 79 -0.01 12.28 -3.09
N ALA A 80 0.67 11.22 -2.61
CA ALA A 80 0.36 10.62 -1.31
C ALA A 80 0.60 11.61 -0.17
N ILE A 81 1.72 12.36 -0.22
CA ILE A 81 2.06 13.41 0.74
C ILE A 81 1.03 14.55 0.68
N GLU A 82 0.65 15.03 -0.52
CA GLU A 82 -0.44 16.00 -0.68
C GLU A 82 -1.75 15.46 -0.08
N GLY A 83 -2.03 14.17 -0.26
CA GLY A 83 -3.19 13.50 0.34
C GLY A 83 -3.14 13.52 1.87
N VAL A 84 -1.99 13.16 2.48
CA VAL A 84 -1.78 13.22 3.93
C VAL A 84 -2.06 14.62 4.46
N ASN A 85 -1.52 15.66 3.83
CA ASN A 85 -1.69 17.04 4.28
C ASN A 85 -3.17 17.48 4.20
N LYS A 86 -3.87 17.15 3.11
CA LYS A 86 -5.31 17.43 2.98
C LYS A 86 -6.17 16.63 3.96
N PHE A 87 -5.78 15.40 4.28
CA PHE A 87 -6.50 14.60 5.30
C PHE A 87 -6.31 15.20 6.68
N ASN A 88 -5.11 15.70 7.00
CA ASN A 88 -4.83 16.43 8.24
C ASN A 88 -5.62 17.76 8.30
N GLU A 89 -5.69 18.54 7.21
CA GLU A 89 -6.49 19.75 7.11
C GLU A 89 -7.99 19.50 7.34
N ARG A 90 -8.50 18.32 6.93
CA ARG A 90 -9.86 17.86 7.19
C ARG A 90 -10.02 17.23 8.57
N GLU A 91 -8.95 17.22 9.38
CA GLU A 91 -8.90 16.61 10.71
C GLU A 91 -9.34 15.13 10.72
N LEU A 92 -9.02 14.38 9.68
CA LEU A 92 -9.27 12.94 9.64
C LEU A 92 -8.33 12.24 10.63
N ASN A 93 -8.85 11.24 11.32
CA ASN A 93 -8.05 10.42 12.23
C ASN A 93 -7.53 9.19 11.49
N PHE A 94 -6.22 9.11 11.29
CA PHE A 94 -5.54 7.97 10.66
C PHE A 94 -4.07 7.93 11.09
N GLY A 95 -3.45 6.76 11.01
CA GLY A 95 -2.03 6.60 11.31
C GLY A 95 -1.14 7.00 10.13
N TRP A 96 -1.36 6.36 8.97
CA TRP A 96 -0.55 6.61 7.77
C TRP A 96 -1.38 6.43 6.49
N VAL A 97 -0.81 6.94 5.40
CA VAL A 97 -1.26 6.68 4.02
C VAL A 97 -0.22 5.80 3.34
N SER A 98 -0.64 4.70 2.69
CA SER A 98 0.30 3.89 1.92
C SER A 98 0.49 4.44 0.51
N VAL A 99 1.70 4.26 -0.01
CA VAL A 99 2.05 4.48 -1.42
C VAL A 99 2.88 3.32 -1.93
N TYR A 100 2.59 2.86 -3.13
CA TYR A 100 3.36 1.79 -3.75
C TYR A 100 4.80 2.22 -3.99
N MET A 101 5.77 1.39 -3.58
CA MET A 101 7.18 1.58 -3.82
C MET A 101 7.73 0.39 -4.60
N PRO A 102 8.32 0.58 -5.80
CA PRO A 102 9.01 -0.51 -6.49
C PRO A 102 10.27 -0.90 -5.71
N ALA A 103 10.52 -2.21 -5.53
CA ALA A 103 11.72 -2.70 -4.83
C ALA A 103 13.02 -2.15 -5.44
N LYS A 104 13.03 -1.90 -6.76
CA LYS A 104 14.14 -1.27 -7.47
C LYS A 104 14.57 0.09 -6.90
N PHE A 105 13.64 0.88 -6.33
CA PHE A 105 13.98 2.15 -5.67
C PHE A 105 14.90 1.93 -4.45
N LEU A 106 14.71 0.83 -3.74
CA LEU A 106 15.50 0.49 -2.55
C LEU A 106 16.95 0.07 -2.88
N ARG A 107 17.30 -0.15 -4.14
CA ARG A 107 18.70 -0.36 -4.57
C ARG A 107 19.50 0.94 -4.61
N ASP A 108 18.85 2.09 -4.61
CA ASP A 108 19.52 3.40 -4.64
C ASP A 108 20.10 3.73 -3.24
N ILE A 109 21.42 3.92 -3.16
CA ILE A 109 22.10 4.35 -1.94
C ILE A 109 21.61 5.69 -1.41
N SER A 110 21.03 6.52 -2.28
CA SER A 110 20.47 7.83 -1.92
C SER A 110 18.99 7.80 -1.55
N ALA A 111 18.36 6.60 -1.49
CA ALA A 111 16.92 6.46 -1.22
C ALA A 111 16.47 7.21 0.04
N GLU A 112 17.20 7.04 1.17
CA GLU A 112 16.90 7.75 2.42
C GLU A 112 16.88 9.26 2.24
N ARG A 113 17.95 9.83 1.66
CA ARG A 113 18.05 11.27 1.45
C ARG A 113 16.93 11.81 0.56
N ARG A 114 16.64 11.13 -0.56
CA ARG A 114 15.58 11.53 -1.49
C ARG A 114 14.20 11.59 -0.83
N LEU A 115 13.87 10.58 -0.01
CA LEU A 115 12.58 10.52 0.69
C LEU A 115 12.47 11.60 1.77
N LEU A 116 13.52 11.83 2.55
CA LEU A 116 13.55 12.88 3.57
C LEU A 116 13.41 14.27 2.94
N GLU A 117 14.15 14.55 1.85
CA GLU A 117 14.06 15.83 1.11
C GLU A 117 12.62 16.13 0.63
N VAL A 118 11.88 15.09 0.18
CA VAL A 118 10.48 15.26 -0.22
C VAL A 118 9.59 15.53 0.98
N CYS A 119 9.72 14.76 2.07
CA CYS A 119 8.94 14.97 3.29
C CYS A 119 9.19 16.37 3.89
N ASP A 120 10.45 16.81 3.95
CA ASP A 120 10.83 18.14 4.45
C ASP A 120 10.23 19.26 3.60
N ARG A 121 10.26 19.13 2.27
CA ARG A 121 9.66 20.10 1.34
C ARG A 121 8.17 20.33 1.61
N PHE A 122 7.44 19.27 1.90
CA PHE A 122 5.99 19.31 2.13
C PHE A 122 5.61 19.39 3.61
N GLN A 123 6.60 19.44 4.52
CA GLN A 123 6.42 19.47 5.98
C GLN A 123 5.54 18.31 6.49
N THR A 124 5.73 17.12 5.92
CA THR A 124 4.97 15.91 6.25
C THR A 124 5.80 14.99 7.14
N ALA A 125 5.22 14.52 8.23
CA ALA A 125 5.88 13.56 9.12
C ALA A 125 6.12 12.22 8.40
N THR A 126 7.33 11.68 8.52
CA THR A 126 7.68 10.37 7.94
C THR A 126 6.78 9.25 8.43
N THR A 127 6.32 9.33 9.68
CA THR A 127 5.39 8.38 10.32
C THR A 127 4.00 8.36 9.68
N SER A 128 3.66 9.36 8.87
CA SER A 128 2.40 9.40 8.13
C SER A 128 2.44 8.67 6.79
N ILE A 129 3.59 8.08 6.42
CA ILE A 129 3.80 7.37 5.15
C ILE A 129 4.14 5.91 5.39
N CYS A 130 3.44 5.03 4.69
CA CYS A 130 3.73 3.60 4.63
C CYS A 130 4.07 3.21 3.19
N PHE A 131 5.24 2.60 2.96
CA PHE A 131 5.60 2.11 1.64
C PHE A 131 5.05 0.70 1.43
N ALA A 132 4.16 0.55 0.45
CA ALA A 132 3.59 -0.72 0.05
C ALA A 132 4.50 -1.39 -0.99
N LEU A 133 5.05 -2.53 -0.65
CA LEU A 133 5.93 -3.36 -1.47
C LEU A 133 5.15 -4.58 -1.95
N SER A 134 5.27 -4.94 -3.22
CA SER A 134 4.75 -6.20 -3.73
C SER A 134 5.70 -7.36 -3.39
N GLU A 135 5.24 -8.60 -3.60
CA GLU A 135 6.07 -9.80 -3.43
C GLU A 135 7.31 -9.85 -4.35
N LYS A 136 7.44 -8.95 -5.33
CA LYS A 136 8.70 -8.77 -6.08
C LYS A 136 9.88 -8.35 -5.21
N LEU A 137 9.62 -7.81 -4.00
CA LEU A 137 10.65 -7.65 -2.98
C LEU A 137 11.41 -8.95 -2.71
N PHE A 138 10.74 -10.10 -2.78
CA PHE A 138 11.34 -11.41 -2.50
C PHE A 138 12.29 -11.92 -3.60
N GLU A 139 12.31 -11.25 -4.75
CA GLU A 139 13.28 -11.49 -5.82
C GLU A 139 14.59 -10.71 -5.60
N GLU A 140 14.58 -9.75 -4.67
CA GLU A 140 15.75 -8.92 -4.36
C GLU A 140 16.80 -9.72 -3.60
N THR A 141 18.03 -9.66 -4.10
CA THR A 141 19.18 -10.38 -3.52
C THR A 141 20.27 -9.44 -3.04
N GLU A 142 20.17 -8.14 -3.35
CA GLU A 142 21.16 -7.14 -2.96
C GLU A 142 20.96 -6.72 -1.49
N PRO A 143 21.98 -6.86 -0.61
CA PRO A 143 21.86 -6.47 0.80
C PRO A 143 21.41 -5.03 1.03
N ILE A 144 21.72 -4.12 0.09
CA ILE A 144 21.34 -2.70 0.17
C ILE A 144 19.83 -2.52 0.29
N VAL A 145 19.01 -3.43 -0.25
CA VAL A 145 17.54 -3.35 -0.20
C VAL A 145 17.06 -3.49 1.25
N SER A 146 17.46 -4.55 1.95
CA SER A 146 17.10 -4.77 3.36
C SER A 146 17.71 -3.70 4.28
N GLU A 147 18.96 -3.27 3.99
CA GLU A 147 19.60 -2.18 4.73
C GLU A 147 18.82 -0.85 4.58
N ASN A 148 18.35 -0.52 3.38
CA ASN A 148 17.57 0.71 3.15
C ASN A 148 16.20 0.62 3.83
N ILE A 149 15.53 -0.54 3.82
CA ILE A 149 14.30 -0.73 4.60
C ILE A 149 14.58 -0.43 6.08
N ALA A 150 15.59 -1.06 6.67
CA ALA A 150 15.95 -0.85 8.08
C ALA A 150 16.33 0.61 8.39
N LYS A 151 17.07 1.31 7.49
CA LYS A 151 17.39 2.73 7.63
C LYS A 151 16.14 3.60 7.63
N LEU A 152 15.26 3.40 6.66
CA LEU A 152 14.02 4.18 6.51
C LEU A 152 13.04 3.95 7.66
N ARG A 153 12.92 2.72 8.16
CA ARG A 153 12.14 2.43 9.37
C ARG A 153 12.65 3.21 10.58
N ARG A 154 13.97 3.30 10.77
CA ARG A 154 14.57 4.14 11.84
C ARG A 154 14.28 5.63 11.69
N ARG A 155 13.94 6.10 10.46
CA ARG A 155 13.46 7.47 10.20
C ARG A 155 11.97 7.65 10.44
N GLY A 156 11.27 6.58 10.82
CA GLY A 156 9.83 6.59 11.11
C GLY A 156 8.93 6.25 9.95
N PHE A 157 9.45 5.94 8.76
CA PHE A 157 8.65 5.39 7.68
C PHE A 157 8.17 3.98 8.02
N HIS A 158 6.97 3.64 7.58
CA HIS A 158 6.43 2.29 7.68
C HIS A 158 6.59 1.52 6.38
N PHE A 159 6.66 0.21 6.49
CA PHE A 159 6.71 -0.71 5.35
C PHE A 159 5.63 -1.78 5.46
N MET A 160 4.97 -2.06 4.35
CA MET A 160 3.93 -3.08 4.22
C MET A 160 4.20 -3.94 3.00
N VAL A 161 4.22 -5.26 3.16
CA VAL A 161 4.13 -6.19 2.03
C VAL A 161 2.67 -6.40 1.69
N THR A 162 2.29 -6.29 0.41
CA THR A 162 0.92 -6.49 -0.09
C THR A 162 0.79 -7.78 -0.89
N ASP A 163 -0.45 -8.24 -1.04
CA ASP A 163 -0.83 -9.44 -1.77
C ASP A 163 -0.19 -10.74 -1.25
N PHE A 164 0.26 -10.73 0.02
CA PHE A 164 0.96 -11.85 0.63
C PHE A 164 0.09 -13.10 0.75
N GLY A 165 0.67 -14.25 0.42
CA GLY A 165 -0.01 -15.53 0.42
C GLY A 165 -0.81 -15.80 -0.85
N SER A 166 -0.51 -15.12 -1.96
CA SER A 166 -0.97 -15.47 -3.30
C SER A 166 -0.44 -16.86 -3.72
N ILE A 167 -0.96 -17.43 -4.81
CA ILE A 167 -0.62 -18.82 -5.25
C ILE A 167 0.88 -19.06 -5.39
N SER A 168 1.66 -18.04 -5.74
CA SER A 168 3.11 -18.13 -5.97
C SER A 168 3.96 -17.49 -4.87
N SER A 169 3.37 -17.14 -3.73
CA SER A 169 4.05 -16.44 -2.64
C SER A 169 5.16 -17.29 -1.99
N PRO A 170 6.43 -16.85 -2.01
CA PRO A 170 7.51 -17.52 -1.31
C PRO A 170 7.51 -17.13 0.17
N ILE A 171 6.56 -17.67 0.95
CA ILE A 171 6.23 -17.28 2.33
C ILE A 171 7.47 -17.10 3.22
N MET A 172 8.45 -18.02 3.15
CA MET A 172 9.65 -17.96 3.98
C MET A 172 10.57 -16.77 3.68
N LYS A 173 10.47 -16.19 2.49
CA LYS A 173 11.25 -15.00 2.12
C LYS A 173 10.88 -13.75 2.92
N LEU A 174 9.68 -13.70 3.49
CA LEU A 174 9.28 -12.60 4.37
C LEU A 174 10.24 -12.43 5.55
N SER A 175 10.82 -13.52 6.07
CA SER A 175 11.76 -13.47 7.20
C SER A 175 13.09 -12.76 6.88
N GLU A 176 13.38 -12.48 5.63
CA GLU A 176 14.60 -11.77 5.21
C GLU A 176 14.43 -10.24 5.27
N PHE A 177 13.20 -9.74 5.48
CA PHE A 177 12.88 -8.31 5.44
C PHE A 177 12.14 -7.88 6.72
N GLU A 178 12.63 -6.83 7.36
CA GLU A 178 11.95 -6.21 8.49
C GLU A 178 10.87 -5.26 7.99
N VAL A 179 9.61 -5.69 8.01
CA VAL A 179 8.45 -4.85 7.65
C VAL A 179 7.52 -4.67 8.83
N ASP A 180 6.71 -3.59 8.82
CA ASP A 180 5.80 -3.27 9.93
C ASP A 180 4.44 -3.93 9.74
N TYR A 181 4.01 -4.12 8.49
CA TYR A 181 2.70 -4.67 8.16
C TYR A 181 2.81 -5.71 7.04
N VAL A 182 1.90 -6.68 7.07
CA VAL A 182 1.71 -7.65 5.98
C VAL A 182 0.23 -7.72 5.64
N MET A 183 -0.12 -7.29 4.44
CA MET A 183 -1.49 -7.37 3.93
C MET A 183 -1.66 -8.66 3.13
N PHE A 184 -2.51 -9.54 3.63
CA PHE A 184 -2.84 -10.79 2.97
C PHE A 184 -3.58 -10.55 1.66
N SER A 185 -3.31 -11.40 0.67
CA SER A 185 -4.09 -11.46 -0.56
C SER A 185 -5.57 -11.78 -0.26
N PRO A 186 -6.53 -11.23 -1.02
CA PRO A 186 -7.93 -11.67 -0.97
C PRO A 186 -8.09 -13.18 -1.17
N GLU A 187 -7.12 -13.84 -1.81
CA GLU A 187 -7.10 -15.30 -1.97
C GLU A 187 -6.98 -16.03 -0.63
N VAL A 188 -6.27 -15.48 0.35
CA VAL A 188 -6.18 -16.02 1.71
C VAL A 188 -7.48 -15.77 2.47
N THR A 189 -7.96 -14.53 2.45
CA THR A 189 -9.15 -14.10 3.20
C THR A 189 -10.43 -14.85 2.79
N ARG A 190 -10.55 -15.27 1.54
CA ARG A 190 -11.71 -16.06 1.05
C ARG A 190 -11.85 -17.44 1.69
N TYR A 191 -10.81 -17.95 2.36
CA TYR A 191 -10.87 -19.23 3.09
C TYR A 191 -11.48 -19.09 4.47
N ILE A 192 -11.61 -17.88 5.01
CA ILE A 192 -12.17 -17.61 6.33
C ILE A 192 -13.64 -18.00 6.38
N GLY A 193 -13.99 -18.83 7.39
CA GLY A 193 -15.34 -19.30 7.64
C GLY A 193 -15.82 -20.38 6.67
N ARG A 194 -14.93 -20.97 5.90
CA ARG A 194 -15.24 -22.05 4.95
C ARG A 194 -15.36 -23.40 5.67
N ASP A 195 -14.38 -23.75 6.46
CA ASP A 195 -14.32 -24.94 7.31
C ASP A 195 -13.19 -24.76 8.35
N GLU A 196 -13.18 -25.59 9.42
CA GLU A 196 -12.21 -25.52 10.52
C GLU A 196 -10.75 -25.67 10.04
N ARG A 197 -10.51 -26.50 9.01
CA ARG A 197 -9.17 -26.71 8.48
C ARG A 197 -8.68 -25.46 7.75
N SER A 198 -9.53 -24.81 6.99
CA SER A 198 -9.25 -23.55 6.30
C SER A 198 -8.97 -22.43 7.31
N ASP A 199 -9.79 -22.32 8.34
CA ASP A 199 -9.63 -21.35 9.42
C ASP A 199 -8.30 -21.57 10.17
N SER A 200 -7.96 -22.83 10.49
CA SER A 200 -6.67 -23.18 11.11
C SER A 200 -5.48 -22.80 10.22
N ALA A 201 -5.59 -22.96 8.91
CA ALA A 201 -4.52 -22.59 7.97
C ALA A 201 -4.32 -21.08 7.91
N VAL A 202 -5.43 -20.31 7.82
CA VAL A 202 -5.37 -18.83 7.84
C VAL A 202 -4.80 -18.34 9.16
N LYS A 203 -5.25 -18.89 10.30
CA LYS A 203 -4.71 -18.55 11.61
C LYS A 203 -3.19 -18.80 11.69
N SER A 204 -2.73 -19.96 11.23
CA SER A 204 -1.30 -20.28 11.24
C SER A 204 -0.47 -19.30 10.40
N LEU A 205 -1.03 -18.77 9.31
CA LEU A 205 -0.37 -17.77 8.49
C LEU A 205 -0.33 -16.40 9.20
N ILE A 206 -1.38 -16.04 9.92
CA ILE A 206 -1.43 -14.84 10.76
C ILE A 206 -0.39 -14.96 11.90
N ASP A 207 -0.34 -16.09 12.60
CA ASP A 207 0.62 -16.36 13.66
C ASP A 207 2.08 -16.29 13.14
N PHE A 208 2.32 -16.77 11.92
CA PHE A 208 3.63 -16.67 11.27
C PHE A 208 4.04 -15.21 11.06
N VAL A 209 3.16 -14.38 10.51
CA VAL A 209 3.43 -12.95 10.28
C VAL A 209 3.68 -12.22 11.59
N SER A 210 2.82 -12.44 12.60
CA SER A 210 2.95 -11.84 13.94
C SER A 210 4.24 -12.30 14.64
N GLY A 211 4.64 -13.57 14.45
CA GLY A 211 5.88 -14.13 14.96
C GLY A 211 7.14 -13.48 14.38
N LEU A 212 7.06 -12.85 13.21
CA LEU A 212 8.12 -12.03 12.61
C LEU A 212 8.09 -10.57 13.09
N GLY A 213 7.13 -10.20 13.95
CA GLY A 213 6.98 -8.84 14.49
C GLY A 213 6.26 -7.87 13.55
N ALA A 214 5.58 -8.36 12.53
CA ALA A 214 4.75 -7.56 11.63
C ALA A 214 3.27 -7.66 12.00
N GLU A 215 2.52 -6.57 11.79
CA GLU A 215 1.07 -6.53 12.01
C GLU A 215 0.33 -7.09 10.78
N PRO A 216 -0.51 -8.13 10.94
CA PRO A 216 -1.30 -8.68 9.85
C PRO A 216 -2.49 -7.78 9.48
N ILE A 217 -2.78 -7.68 8.19
CA ILE A 217 -3.96 -6.99 7.63
C ILE A 217 -4.68 -7.94 6.69
N GLY A 218 -5.95 -8.22 6.92
CA GLY A 218 -6.78 -9.03 6.01
C GLY A 218 -7.31 -8.18 4.85
N ASP A 219 -6.98 -8.50 3.59
CA ASP A 219 -7.62 -7.85 2.43
C ASP A 219 -8.73 -8.71 1.84
N GLY A 220 -9.66 -8.06 1.12
CA GLY A 220 -10.80 -8.72 0.49
C GLY A 220 -11.93 -9.09 1.45
N VAL A 221 -11.93 -8.53 2.66
CA VAL A 221 -12.99 -8.76 3.65
C VAL A 221 -14.30 -8.16 3.16
N SER A 222 -15.31 -9.01 2.97
CA SER A 222 -16.60 -8.63 2.38
C SER A 222 -17.74 -8.52 3.40
N ASN A 223 -17.62 -9.16 4.56
CA ASN A 223 -18.69 -9.20 5.56
C ASN A 223 -18.15 -9.20 7.00
N ILE A 224 -19.05 -8.90 7.93
CA ILE A 224 -18.74 -8.76 9.37
C ILE A 224 -18.19 -10.06 9.94
N LYS A 225 -18.74 -11.22 9.57
CA LYS A 225 -18.30 -12.52 10.09
C LYS A 225 -16.81 -12.79 9.76
N GLN A 226 -16.37 -12.47 8.54
CA GLN A 226 -14.96 -12.58 8.19
C GLN A 226 -14.08 -11.65 9.04
N ALA A 227 -14.53 -10.41 9.30
CA ALA A 227 -13.80 -9.49 10.15
C ALA A 227 -13.72 -9.98 11.60
N GLU A 228 -14.82 -10.49 12.17
CA GLU A 228 -14.86 -11.07 13.51
C GLU A 228 -13.89 -12.26 13.62
N THR A 229 -13.89 -13.18 12.65
CA THR A 229 -12.98 -14.33 12.64
C THR A 229 -11.50 -13.87 12.52
N LEU A 230 -11.20 -12.87 11.70
CA LEU A 230 -9.85 -12.28 11.66
C LEU A 230 -9.43 -11.73 13.02
N PHE A 231 -10.34 -11.02 13.69
CA PHE A 231 -10.08 -10.46 15.01
C PHE A 231 -9.86 -11.56 16.07
N GLU A 232 -10.62 -12.66 16.03
CA GLU A 232 -10.40 -13.84 16.87
C GLU A 232 -9.02 -14.49 16.62
N PHE A 233 -8.48 -14.35 15.41
CA PHE A 233 -7.13 -14.80 15.03
C PHE A 233 -6.04 -13.77 15.32
N GLU A 234 -6.35 -12.71 16.08
CA GLU A 234 -5.42 -11.61 16.42
C GLU A 234 -4.99 -10.74 15.22
N CYS A 235 -5.75 -10.76 14.12
CA CYS A 235 -5.61 -9.82 13.01
C CYS A 235 -6.52 -8.61 13.24
N ASN A 236 -5.94 -7.48 13.66
CA ASN A 236 -6.68 -6.31 14.11
C ASN A 236 -7.17 -5.40 12.98
N TYR A 237 -6.71 -5.60 11.76
CA TYR A 237 -6.95 -4.71 10.65
C TYR A 237 -7.52 -5.44 9.44
N CYS A 238 -8.46 -4.79 8.75
CA CYS A 238 -9.01 -5.32 7.51
C CYS A 238 -9.23 -4.25 6.45
N ALA A 239 -9.15 -4.66 5.19
CA ALA A 239 -9.53 -3.91 4.02
C ALA A 239 -10.46 -4.75 3.15
N GLY A 240 -11.13 -4.12 2.19
CA GLY A 240 -12.06 -4.80 1.30
C GLY A 240 -13.42 -4.13 1.28
N GLU A 241 -14.42 -4.83 0.77
CA GLU A 241 -15.76 -4.28 0.57
C GLU A 241 -16.42 -3.80 1.86
N LEU A 242 -16.19 -4.52 2.97
CA LEU A 242 -16.69 -4.14 4.30
C LEU A 242 -16.08 -2.81 4.80
N ALA A 243 -14.81 -2.55 4.51
CA ALA A 243 -14.11 -1.34 4.94
C ALA A 243 -14.43 -0.13 4.06
N GLY A 244 -14.65 -0.36 2.76
CA GLY A 244 -14.98 0.67 1.77
C GLY A 244 -14.22 0.50 0.46
N LYS A 245 -14.72 1.17 -0.57
CA LYS A 245 -14.14 1.16 -1.92
C LYS A 245 -13.08 2.25 -2.08
N TYR A 246 -12.23 2.11 -3.09
CA TYR A 246 -11.33 3.18 -3.50
C TYR A 246 -12.12 4.39 -4.00
N MET A 247 -11.75 5.58 -3.51
CA MET A 247 -12.36 6.85 -3.89
C MET A 247 -11.28 7.91 -4.16
N ALA A 248 -11.59 8.88 -5.00
CA ALA A 248 -10.69 10.01 -5.23
C ALA A 248 -10.50 10.81 -3.93
N GLU A 249 -9.33 11.43 -3.76
CA GLU A 249 -8.93 12.19 -2.56
C GLU A 249 -10.03 13.16 -2.08
N ARG A 250 -10.69 13.87 -3.00
CA ARG A 250 -11.74 14.85 -2.69
C ARG A 250 -13.00 14.27 -2.00
N TYR A 251 -13.20 12.95 -2.09
CA TYR A 251 -14.33 12.26 -1.46
C TYR A 251 -14.00 11.60 -0.13
N VAL A 252 -12.73 11.61 0.28
CA VAL A 252 -12.33 11.11 1.59
C VAL A 252 -12.76 12.11 2.66
N ARG A 253 -13.74 11.74 3.49
CA ARG A 253 -14.39 12.60 4.49
C ARG A 253 -14.57 11.87 5.81
N ARG A 254 -14.88 12.61 6.89
CA ARG A 254 -15.34 12.02 8.15
C ARG A 254 -16.70 11.34 7.93
N LYS A 255 -16.92 10.17 8.58
CA LYS A 255 -18.24 9.50 8.59
C LYS A 255 -19.38 10.37 9.14
N ALA A 256 -19.07 11.42 9.93
CA ALA A 256 -20.05 12.35 10.47
C ALA A 256 -20.56 13.39 9.45
N ASP A 257 -19.95 13.44 8.26
CA ASP A 257 -20.29 14.40 7.19
C ASP A 257 -21.16 13.73 6.08
N GLU A 258 -21.52 12.44 6.27
CA GLU A 258 -22.50 11.70 5.46
C GLU A 258 -23.89 11.71 6.12
#